data_20a8389abc5f7d62cc092cda4caf0046
#
_entry.id   20a8389abc5f7d62cc092cda4caf0046
#
_cell.length_a   1.000
_cell.length_b   1.000
_cell.length_c   1.000
_cell.angle_alpha   90.00
_cell.angle_beta   90.00
_cell.angle_gamma   90.00
#
_symmetry.space_group_name_H-M   'P 1'
#
loop_
_entity.id
_entity.type
_entity.pdbx_description
1 polymer ?
#
loop_
_entity_poly.entity_id
_entity_poly.type
_entity_poly.pdbx_seq_one_letter_code
_entity_poly.pdbx_strand_id
1 'polypeptide(L)'
;MANNLKRLDSYLVPGKHIHLIGIGGVSMRPLGLVLRGMGITVTGSDMNASVSTDELIAKGIEVHIGHRAENIQGADCIIRTAAAHNDNPEVAAARAQGIPVFERAAATSGLSLWAAAVRMMQSAP
;
A
#
# COMPACT_ATOMS: atom_id res chain seq x y z
N MET A 1 -6.29 -4.42 -16.80
CA MET A 1 -5.43 -4.66 -17.97
C MET A 1 -4.21 -5.46 -17.54
N ALA A 2 -3.80 -6.40 -18.38
CA ALA A 2 -2.68 -7.29 -18.07
C ALA A 2 -1.39 -6.53 -17.76
N ASN A 3 -1.16 -5.39 -18.43
CA ASN A 3 0.03 -4.57 -18.23
C ASN A 3 0.11 -3.95 -16.85
N ASN A 4 -1.04 -3.68 -16.21
CA ASN A 4 -1.06 -3.10 -14.87
C ASN A 4 -0.56 -4.09 -13.83
N LEU A 5 -0.90 -5.36 -13.97
CA LEU A 5 -0.42 -6.40 -13.05
C LEU A 5 1.09 -6.55 -13.13
N LYS A 6 1.65 -6.56 -14.35
CA LYS A 6 3.10 -6.65 -14.53
C LYS A 6 3.82 -5.45 -13.93
N ARG A 7 3.25 -4.26 -14.08
CA ARG A 7 3.84 -3.06 -13.52
C ARG A 7 3.83 -3.10 -12.00
N LEU A 8 2.73 -3.54 -11.40
CA LEU A 8 2.65 -3.67 -9.95
C LEU A 8 3.69 -4.66 -9.43
N ASP A 9 3.85 -5.80 -10.10
CA ASP A 9 4.82 -6.82 -9.70
C ASP A 9 6.24 -6.24 -9.61
N SER A 10 6.58 -5.30 -10.47
CA SER A 10 7.91 -4.69 -10.45
C SER A 10 8.15 -3.84 -9.19
N TYR A 11 7.09 -3.42 -8.50
CA TYR A 11 7.18 -2.67 -7.26
C TYR A 11 7.10 -3.56 -6.02
N LEU A 12 6.68 -4.81 -6.16
CA LEU A 12 6.54 -5.74 -5.03
C LEU A 12 7.85 -6.44 -4.74
N VAL A 13 8.90 -5.66 -4.56
CA VAL A 13 10.25 -6.16 -4.30
C VAL A 13 10.89 -5.35 -3.17
N PRO A 14 11.82 -5.95 -2.42
CA PRO A 14 12.49 -5.24 -1.32
C PRO A 14 13.16 -3.94 -1.79
N GLY A 15 13.13 -2.95 -0.95
CA GLY A 15 13.74 -1.66 -1.21
C GLY A 15 12.82 -0.63 -1.86
N LYS A 16 11.66 -1.03 -2.34
CA LYS A 16 10.68 -0.09 -2.87
C LYS A 16 9.89 0.55 -1.74
N HIS A 17 9.32 1.73 -2.03
CA HIS A 17 8.43 2.43 -1.12
C HIS A 17 7.02 2.44 -1.71
N ILE A 18 6.08 1.83 -1.01
CA ILE A 18 4.67 1.77 -1.42
C ILE A 18 3.82 2.48 -0.39
N HIS A 19 3.00 3.41 -0.86
CA HIS A 19 2.07 4.15 -0.01
C HIS A 19 0.65 3.60 -0.20
N LEU A 20 -0.02 3.30 0.91
CA LEU A 20 -1.36 2.71 0.90
C LEU A 20 -2.38 3.74 1.36
N ILE A 21 -3.33 4.08 0.50
CA ILE A 21 -4.42 4.99 0.83
C ILE A 21 -5.58 4.19 1.39
N GLY A 22 -6.00 4.50 2.61
CA GLY A 22 -7.00 3.74 3.34
C GLY A 22 -6.39 2.56 4.09
N ILE A 23 -5.19 2.73 4.60
CA ILE A 23 -4.36 1.65 5.15
C ILE A 23 -5.00 0.91 6.32
N GLY A 24 -5.88 1.59 7.08
CA GLY A 24 -6.56 0.97 8.23
C GLY A 24 -7.74 0.08 7.87
N GLY A 25 -8.08 -0.01 6.59
CA GLY A 25 -9.20 -0.83 6.14
C GLY A 25 -8.96 -2.32 6.33
N VAL A 26 -10.06 -3.08 6.36
CA VAL A 26 -10.03 -4.52 6.64
C VAL A 26 -9.13 -5.28 5.66
N SER A 27 -9.13 -4.88 4.39
CA SER A 27 -8.32 -5.55 3.36
C SER A 27 -6.93 -4.93 3.21
N MET A 28 -6.80 -3.64 3.50
CA MET A 28 -5.54 -2.93 3.29
C MET A 28 -4.55 -3.19 4.42
N ARG A 29 -5.03 -3.33 5.65
CA ARG A 29 -4.14 -3.60 6.79
C ARG A 29 -3.30 -4.85 6.59
N PRO A 30 -3.89 -6.01 6.25
CA PRO A 30 -3.09 -7.21 5.98
C PRO A 30 -2.11 -7.01 4.83
N LEU A 31 -2.52 -6.31 3.78
CA LEU A 31 -1.64 -6.03 2.65
C LEU A 31 -0.40 -5.25 3.11
N GLY A 32 -0.60 -4.21 3.91
CA GLY A 32 0.51 -3.42 4.43
C GLY A 32 1.50 -4.26 5.23
N LEU A 33 0.99 -5.16 6.06
CA LEU A 33 1.84 -6.05 6.87
C LEU A 33 2.64 -7.03 6.01
N VAL A 34 1.99 -7.59 4.98
CA VAL A 34 2.67 -8.50 4.04
C VAL A 34 3.78 -7.77 3.28
N LEU A 35 3.49 -6.60 2.76
CA LEU A 35 4.48 -5.81 2.01
C LEU A 35 5.68 -5.46 2.90
N ARG A 36 5.41 -5.06 4.13
CA ARG A 36 6.48 -4.76 5.08
C ARG A 36 7.35 -5.99 5.35
N GLY A 37 6.72 -7.14 5.49
CA GLY A 37 7.43 -8.41 5.69
C GLY A 37 8.31 -8.79 4.51
N MET A 38 8.03 -8.27 3.33
CA MET A 38 8.83 -8.48 2.13
C MET A 38 10.03 -7.54 2.03
N GLY A 39 10.21 -6.65 2.98
CA GLY A 39 11.30 -5.68 2.94
C GLY A 39 10.95 -4.40 2.18
N ILE A 40 9.68 -4.18 1.94
CA ILE A 40 9.19 -2.96 1.29
C ILE A 40 8.97 -1.90 2.37
N THR A 41 9.36 -0.66 2.09
CA THR A 41 9.01 0.47 2.93
C THR A 41 7.53 0.79 2.71
N VAL A 42 6.73 0.66 3.75
CA VAL A 42 5.29 0.88 3.67
C VAL A 42 4.94 2.14 4.46
N THR A 43 4.24 3.04 3.81
CA THR A 43 3.58 4.17 4.45
C THR A 43 2.10 4.11 4.11
N GLY A 44 1.29 4.86 4.80
CA GLY A 44 -0.12 4.89 4.48
C GLY A 44 -0.84 6.06 5.08
N SER A 45 -2.07 6.23 4.68
CA SER A 45 -2.97 7.25 5.21
C SER A 45 -4.35 6.68 5.43
N ASP A 46 -5.08 7.30 6.34
CA ASP A 46 -6.47 6.98 6.60
C ASP A 46 -7.17 8.24 7.08
N MET A 47 -8.47 8.33 6.86
CA MET A 47 -9.25 9.48 7.32
C MET A 47 -9.32 9.53 8.84
N ASN A 48 -9.37 8.38 9.49
CA ASN A 48 -9.59 8.30 10.92
C ASN A 48 -8.59 7.37 11.59
N ALA A 49 -8.13 7.78 12.77
CA ALA A 49 -7.37 6.88 13.62
C ALA A 49 -8.27 5.76 14.13
N SER A 50 -7.71 4.58 14.29
CA SER A 50 -8.45 3.40 14.70
C SER A 50 -7.51 2.40 15.37
N VAL A 51 -8.06 1.33 15.92
CA VAL A 51 -7.25 0.23 16.44
C VAL A 51 -6.35 -0.33 15.34
N SER A 52 -6.87 -0.42 14.11
CA SER A 52 -6.08 -0.90 12.97
C SER A 52 -4.89 0.00 12.67
N THR A 53 -5.08 1.32 12.66
CA THR A 53 -3.96 2.24 12.41
C THR A 53 -2.96 2.21 13.55
N ASP A 54 -3.43 2.08 14.79
CA ASP A 54 -2.55 1.98 15.95
C ASP A 54 -1.68 0.72 15.90
N GLU A 55 -2.26 -0.40 15.48
CA GLU A 55 -1.51 -1.65 15.32
C GLU A 55 -0.43 -1.52 14.25
N LEU A 56 -0.74 -0.87 13.14
CA LEU A 56 0.22 -0.66 12.06
C LEU A 56 1.39 0.20 12.52
N ILE A 57 1.10 1.26 13.26
CA ILE A 57 2.13 2.14 13.81
C ILE A 57 3.01 1.36 14.78
N ALA A 58 2.41 0.53 15.63
CA ALA A 58 3.15 -0.29 16.58
C ALA A 58 4.10 -1.27 15.89
N LYS A 59 3.78 -1.66 14.65
CA LYS A 59 4.61 -2.57 13.86
C LYS A 59 5.62 -1.83 12.98
N GLY A 60 5.74 -0.52 13.14
CA GLY A 60 6.76 0.27 12.45
C GLY A 60 6.35 0.83 11.10
N ILE A 61 5.06 0.84 10.80
CA ILE A 61 4.54 1.45 9.58
C ILE A 61 4.18 2.90 9.87
N GLU A 62 4.62 3.82 9.01
CA GLU A 62 4.29 5.23 9.13
C GLU A 62 2.87 5.46 8.59
N VAL A 63 1.97 5.88 9.47
CA VAL A 63 0.58 6.15 9.12
C VAL A 63 0.25 7.61 9.37
N HIS A 64 -0.33 8.25 8.36
CA HIS A 64 -0.79 9.63 8.43
C HIS A 64 -2.31 9.63 8.58
N ILE A 65 -2.82 10.38 9.54
CA ILE A 65 -4.25 10.58 9.69
C ILE A 65 -4.61 11.84 8.92
N GLY A 66 -5.53 11.69 7.97
CA GLY A 66 -5.88 12.74 7.01
C GLY A 66 -5.11 12.57 5.71
N HIS A 67 -5.80 12.81 4.60
CA HIS A 67 -5.20 12.67 3.27
C HIS A 67 -4.62 14.01 2.83
N ARG A 68 -3.33 14.01 2.47
CA ARG A 68 -2.61 15.20 2.02
C ARG A 68 -1.63 14.83 0.91
N ALA A 69 -1.41 15.75 -0.01
CA ALA A 69 -0.49 15.52 -1.11
C ALA A 69 0.92 15.13 -0.63
N GLU A 70 1.41 15.74 0.43
CA GLU A 70 2.76 15.47 0.93
C GLU A 70 2.94 14.07 1.52
N ASN A 71 1.84 13.38 1.83
CA ASN A 71 1.93 12.02 2.41
C ASN A 71 2.54 11.00 1.45
N ILE A 72 2.51 11.28 0.16
CA ILE A 72 3.04 10.35 -0.85
C ILE A 72 4.50 10.60 -1.18
N GLN A 73 5.15 11.53 -0.51
CA GLN A 73 6.51 11.92 -0.83
C GLN A 73 7.46 10.73 -0.74
N GLY A 74 8.21 10.50 -1.81
CA GLY A 74 9.16 9.39 -1.88
C GLY A 74 8.56 8.05 -2.27
N ALA A 75 7.24 7.96 -2.46
CA ALA A 75 6.62 6.70 -2.85
C ALA A 75 6.95 6.33 -4.29
N ASP A 76 7.26 5.06 -4.50
CA ASP A 76 7.48 4.52 -5.85
C ASP A 76 6.15 4.21 -6.53
N CYS A 77 5.16 3.76 -5.78
CA CYS A 77 3.80 3.59 -6.27
C CYS A 77 2.79 3.72 -5.13
N ILE A 78 1.54 3.85 -5.52
CA ILE A 78 0.41 4.00 -4.60
C ILE A 78 -0.54 2.83 -4.82
N ILE A 79 -1.08 2.28 -3.73
CA ILE A 79 -2.20 1.33 -3.79
C ILE A 79 -3.35 1.98 -3.03
N ARG A 80 -4.51 2.07 -3.66
CA ARG A 80 -5.68 2.70 -3.07
C ARG A 80 -6.84 1.73 -2.88
N THR A 81 -7.68 2.01 -1.88
CA THR A 81 -8.97 1.33 -1.74
C THR A 81 -9.96 1.89 -2.75
N ALA A 82 -11.06 1.15 -2.96
CA ALA A 82 -12.14 1.64 -3.81
C ALA A 82 -12.78 2.93 -3.28
N ALA A 83 -12.70 3.17 -1.98
CA ALA A 83 -13.25 4.37 -1.36
C ALA A 83 -12.42 5.63 -1.66
N ALA A 84 -11.17 5.47 -2.06
CA ALA A 84 -10.30 6.60 -2.41
C ALA A 84 -10.51 6.95 -3.88
N HIS A 85 -11.24 8.02 -4.14
CA HIS A 85 -11.58 8.45 -5.50
C HIS A 85 -10.47 9.29 -6.11
N ASN A 86 -10.65 9.64 -7.39
CA ASN A 86 -9.64 10.41 -8.12
C ASN A 86 -9.44 11.82 -7.57
N ASP A 87 -10.40 12.36 -6.85
CA ASP A 87 -10.29 13.67 -6.21
C ASP A 87 -9.56 13.63 -4.86
N ASN A 88 -9.22 12.44 -4.36
CA ASN A 88 -8.40 12.32 -3.16
C ASN A 88 -7.06 13.03 -3.42
N PRO A 89 -6.63 13.93 -2.52
CA PRO A 89 -5.41 14.71 -2.76
C PRO A 89 -4.16 13.87 -2.98
N GLU A 90 -4.10 12.70 -2.38
CA GLU A 90 -2.95 11.80 -2.57
C GLU A 90 -2.98 11.15 -3.95
N VAL A 91 -4.15 10.75 -4.42
CA VAL A 91 -4.30 10.20 -5.77
C VAL A 91 -3.97 11.27 -6.81
N ALA A 92 -4.52 12.47 -6.63
CA ALA A 92 -4.29 13.57 -7.56
C ALA A 92 -2.80 13.94 -7.60
N ALA A 93 -2.14 14.02 -6.44
CA ALA A 93 -0.72 14.34 -6.37
C ALA A 93 0.13 13.26 -7.05
N ALA A 94 -0.19 12.00 -6.84
CA ALA A 94 0.55 10.90 -7.46
C ALA A 94 0.45 10.97 -8.98
N ARG A 95 -0.75 11.19 -9.51
CA ARG A 95 -0.95 11.30 -10.95
C ARG A 95 -0.22 12.50 -11.54
N ALA A 96 -0.23 13.64 -10.83
CA ALA A 96 0.48 14.83 -11.28
C ALA A 96 2.00 14.62 -11.33
N GLN A 97 2.53 13.76 -10.47
CA GLN A 97 3.96 13.48 -10.39
C GLN A 97 4.37 12.26 -11.22
N GLY A 98 3.43 11.61 -11.89
CA GLY A 98 3.71 10.41 -12.68
C GLY A 98 3.95 9.16 -11.84
N ILE A 99 3.53 9.16 -10.58
CA ILE A 99 3.64 8.01 -9.70
C ILE A 99 2.46 7.06 -10.00
N PRO A 100 2.72 5.78 -10.33
CA PRO A 100 1.64 4.84 -10.64
C PRO A 100 0.69 4.65 -9.47
N VAL A 101 -0.60 4.59 -9.78
CA VAL A 101 -1.66 4.35 -8.81
C VAL A 101 -2.37 3.06 -9.18
N PHE A 102 -2.36 2.10 -8.26
CA PHE A 102 -3.01 0.81 -8.45
C PHE A 102 -4.17 0.66 -7.48
N GLU A 103 -5.17 -0.08 -7.91
CA GLU A 103 -6.26 -0.44 -7.01
C GLU A 103 -5.87 -1.67 -6.19
N ARG A 104 -6.38 -1.76 -4.97
CA ARG A 104 -6.12 -2.91 -4.12
C ARG A 104 -6.48 -4.23 -4.80
N ALA A 105 -7.55 -4.23 -5.61
CA ALA A 105 -7.95 -5.42 -6.36
C ALA A 105 -6.84 -5.93 -7.29
N ALA A 106 -6.05 -5.01 -7.87
CA ALA A 106 -4.92 -5.41 -8.71
C ALA A 106 -3.84 -6.12 -7.90
N ALA A 107 -3.60 -5.68 -6.66
CA ALA A 107 -2.62 -6.32 -5.78
C ALA A 107 -3.06 -7.73 -5.39
N THR A 108 -4.36 -7.92 -5.11
CA THR A 108 -4.88 -9.22 -4.72
C THR A 108 -5.08 -10.16 -5.91
N SER A 109 -5.14 -9.63 -7.13
CA SER A 109 -5.22 -10.46 -8.33
C SER A 109 -3.91 -11.19 -8.62
N GLY A 110 -2.79 -10.70 -8.07
CA GLY A 110 -1.52 -11.43 -8.12
C GLY A 110 -1.46 -12.50 -7.04
N LEU A 111 -2.40 -13.44 -7.05
CA LEU A 111 -2.56 -14.41 -5.97
C LEU A 111 -1.30 -15.23 -5.68
N SER A 112 -0.55 -15.59 -6.72
CA SER A 112 0.66 -16.39 -6.54
C SER A 112 1.71 -15.61 -5.74
N LEU A 113 1.88 -14.34 -6.04
CA LEU A 113 2.83 -13.50 -5.32
C LEU A 113 2.35 -13.25 -3.89
N TRP A 114 1.07 -12.97 -3.72
CA TRP A 114 0.47 -12.79 -2.40
C TRP A 114 0.64 -14.04 -1.54
N ALA A 115 0.31 -15.21 -2.10
CA ALA A 115 0.42 -16.48 -1.39
C ALA A 115 1.87 -16.80 -1.03
N ALA A 116 2.81 -16.49 -1.92
CA ALA A 116 4.23 -16.66 -1.65
C ALA A 116 4.69 -15.75 -0.51
N ALA A 117 4.26 -14.50 -0.52
CA ALA A 117 4.61 -13.54 0.52
C ALA A 117 4.06 -13.96 1.88
N VAL A 118 2.82 -14.42 1.92
CA VAL A 118 2.20 -14.91 3.16
C VAL A 118 2.95 -16.14 3.69
N ARG A 119 3.32 -17.06 2.80
CA ARG A 119 4.09 -18.22 3.19
C ARG A 119 5.46 -17.85 3.76
N MET A 120 6.12 -16.89 3.13
CA MET A 120 7.42 -16.42 3.63
C MET A 120 7.30 -15.85 5.02
N MET A 121 6.26 -15.08 5.29
CA MET A 121 6.02 -14.53 6.62
C MET A 121 5.72 -15.62 7.66
N GLN A 122 4.97 -16.64 7.26
CA GLN A 122 4.60 -17.73 8.16
C GLN A 122 5.75 -18.67 8.45
N SER A 123 6.68 -18.82 7.52
CA SER A 123 7.83 -19.71 7.69
C SER A 123 8.99 -19.04 8.37
N ALA A 124 8.95 -17.73 8.62
CA ALA A 124 10.02 -17.05 9.34
C ALA A 124 10.07 -17.53 10.78
N PRO A 125 11.27 -17.82 11.32
CA PRO A 125 11.40 -18.25 12.70
C PRO A 125 11.02 -17.17 13.69
#